data_9c9b29699475c2c74181cb43e202b33e
#
_entry.id   9c9b29699475c2c74181cb43e202b33e
#
_cell.length_a   1.000
_cell.length_b   1.000
_cell.length_c   1.000
_cell.angle_alpha   90.00
_cell.angle_beta   90.00
_cell.angle_gamma   90.00
#
_symmetry.space_group_name_H-M   'P 1'
#
loop_
_entity.id
_entity.type
_entity.pdbx_description
1 polymer ?
#
loop_
_entity_poly.entity_id
_entity_poly.type
_entity_poly.pdbx_seq_one_letter_code
_entity_poly.pdbx_strand_id
1 'polypeptide(L)'
;MKQTMEKKNMTRRAAVLLFGAVLSCLAACTHPSGLERTWERAGKNRAELEKVLRHYGDDSRKHRAALFLLEQMADCYSWSGTNIDTLKRLKQLSGLPGKEAWTDSVKKAWNFPQLLSCTKVYDAQVITADFLIRHIDHAFAIWDSRPWSKYYPLEEFIRHVLPYRLGDEPLEDWRESYYMHFANRVDSIYSGGDVIRKTQAVETIINRDGFQWNELFPSLPHLGAGYLFRHRLGSCRESCDFTLYLLRALGIPSVTDHYIVSPHTSGMHWWNAVRDTTGSLVPFWLEESKVGREMDDGRPKGKVFRLEFGGRTCDVTSEYFGRNVARVRIGSDIRASRILLCVFSCGRLVPVGQGEVHRGEVAFHDLEPGIRFFPMYRHQSGDLRFAGHPFCVDSLGSTVFYVPDKWNRTRALLRRKYAFHHHLKERGLRMAGNRVTGSSRRDFRFPDTLFTFPRTLKTNRHVMVSASNRPVRYLRWDAIPSRFNVSVAEIAFHEYGTGRKLPFLSLIHISEPTRPEPIS
;
A
#
# COMPACT_ATOMS: atom_id res chain seq x y z
N MET A 1 -46.37 -48.94 40.47
CA MET A 1 -44.93 -49.28 40.32
C MET A 1 -44.39 -49.12 38.89
N LYS A 2 -45.16 -49.35 37.82
CA LYS A 2 -44.69 -49.15 36.42
C LYS A 2 -44.48 -47.66 36.02
N GLN A 3 -45.32 -46.72 36.46
CA GLN A 3 -45.19 -45.29 36.10
C GLN A 3 -43.99 -44.58 36.74
N THR A 4 -43.48 -45.06 37.88
CA THR A 4 -42.32 -44.48 38.58
C THR A 4 -41.01 -44.96 37.96
N MET A 5 -40.97 -46.11 37.29
CA MET A 5 -39.79 -46.59 36.59
C MET A 5 -39.60 -45.93 35.21
N GLU A 6 -40.69 -45.59 34.52
CA GLU A 6 -40.59 -44.86 33.23
C GLU A 6 -40.12 -43.43 33.39
N LYS A 7 -40.57 -42.71 34.45
CA LYS A 7 -40.06 -41.35 34.75
C LYS A 7 -38.58 -41.34 35.12
N LYS A 8 -38.05 -42.35 35.82
CA LYS A 8 -36.62 -42.46 36.14
C LYS A 8 -35.75 -42.77 34.91
N ASN A 9 -36.26 -43.51 33.96
CA ASN A 9 -35.55 -43.81 32.71
C ASN A 9 -35.56 -42.66 31.72
N MET A 10 -36.61 -41.83 31.71
CA MET A 10 -36.69 -40.63 30.89
C MET A 10 -35.74 -39.51 31.40
N THR A 11 -35.64 -39.31 32.72
CA THR A 11 -34.69 -38.37 33.34
C THR A 11 -33.23 -38.80 33.16
N ARG A 12 -32.92 -40.09 33.20
CA ARG A 12 -31.56 -40.58 32.90
C ARG A 12 -31.20 -40.44 31.42
N ARG A 13 -32.12 -40.66 30.48
CA ARG A 13 -31.89 -40.45 29.05
C ARG A 13 -31.75 -38.95 28.70
N ALA A 14 -32.52 -38.07 29.33
CA ALA A 14 -32.38 -36.63 29.16
C ALA A 14 -31.05 -36.11 29.75
N ALA A 15 -30.59 -36.63 30.90
CA ALA A 15 -29.30 -36.27 31.48
C ALA A 15 -28.11 -36.74 30.63
N VAL A 16 -28.18 -37.95 30.04
CA VAL A 16 -27.13 -38.47 29.15
C VAL A 16 -27.09 -37.71 27.82
N LEU A 17 -28.24 -37.29 27.30
CA LEU A 17 -28.32 -36.45 26.09
C LEU A 17 -27.84 -35.01 26.33
N LEU A 18 -28.11 -34.43 27.52
CA LEU A 18 -27.58 -33.12 27.90
C LEU A 18 -26.05 -33.17 28.15
N PHE A 19 -25.54 -34.24 28.76
CA PHE A 19 -24.09 -34.42 28.96
C PHE A 19 -23.36 -34.69 27.64
N GLY A 20 -23.95 -35.44 26.70
CA GLY A 20 -23.44 -35.63 25.34
C GLY A 20 -23.44 -34.34 24.52
N ALA A 21 -24.48 -33.48 24.64
CA ALA A 21 -24.56 -32.20 23.98
C ALA A 21 -23.57 -31.16 24.55
N VAL A 22 -23.32 -31.19 25.87
CA VAL A 22 -22.32 -30.33 26.50
C VAL A 22 -20.89 -30.76 26.17
N LEU A 23 -20.60 -32.08 26.04
CA LEU A 23 -19.30 -32.54 25.53
C LEU A 23 -19.11 -32.29 24.03
N SER A 24 -20.19 -32.27 23.22
CA SER A 24 -20.10 -31.92 21.82
C SER A 24 -19.93 -30.42 21.58
N CYS A 25 -20.40 -29.56 22.49
CA CYS A 25 -20.14 -28.10 22.45
C CYS A 25 -18.73 -27.72 22.94
N LEU A 26 -18.01 -28.60 23.63
CA LEU A 26 -16.61 -28.39 24.03
C LEU A 26 -15.60 -28.80 22.95
N ALA A 27 -16.05 -29.43 21.86
CA ALA A 27 -15.30 -29.57 20.62
C ALA A 27 -15.53 -28.34 19.70
N ALA A 28 -15.72 -27.15 20.26
CA ALA A 28 -15.48 -25.91 19.53
C ALA A 28 -14.03 -25.98 19.05
N CYS A 29 -13.80 -25.94 17.75
CA CYS A 29 -12.49 -25.83 17.13
C CYS A 29 -11.76 -24.67 17.81
N THR A 30 -11.00 -24.96 18.86
CA THR A 30 -10.05 -24.04 19.45
C THR A 30 -8.99 -23.85 18.38
N HIS A 31 -9.07 -22.75 17.65
CA HIS A 31 -7.96 -22.37 16.78
C HIS A 31 -6.72 -22.31 17.67
N PRO A 32 -5.61 -22.96 17.29
CA PRO A 32 -4.40 -22.95 18.08
C PRO A 32 -3.99 -21.51 18.37
N SER A 33 -3.52 -21.24 19.59
CA SER A 33 -3.01 -19.92 19.95
C SER A 33 -1.87 -19.50 19.00
N GLY A 34 -1.58 -18.22 18.91
CA GLY A 34 -0.46 -17.73 18.09
C GLY A 34 0.84 -18.45 18.44
N LEU A 35 1.08 -18.65 19.72
CA LEU A 35 2.26 -19.34 20.23
C LEU A 35 2.29 -20.83 19.84
N GLU A 36 1.16 -21.54 19.92
CA GLU A 36 1.06 -22.94 19.48
C GLU A 36 1.39 -23.08 17.99
N ARG A 37 0.84 -22.20 17.15
CA ARG A 37 1.17 -22.17 15.71
C ARG A 37 2.67 -21.92 15.47
N THR A 38 3.29 -21.06 16.28
CA THR A 38 4.73 -20.81 16.20
C THR A 38 5.53 -22.04 16.60
N TRP A 39 5.14 -22.76 17.66
CA TRP A 39 5.80 -23.99 18.05
C TRP A 39 5.71 -25.10 16.99
N GLU A 40 4.54 -25.25 16.38
CA GLU A 40 4.37 -26.18 15.26
C GLU A 40 5.26 -25.80 14.07
N ARG A 41 5.31 -24.51 13.72
CA ARG A 41 6.14 -24.00 12.61
C ARG A 41 7.63 -24.15 12.89
N ALA A 42 8.06 -23.89 14.10
CA ALA A 42 9.46 -23.91 14.51
C ALA A 42 10.09 -25.31 14.39
N GLY A 43 9.32 -26.37 14.66
CA GLY A 43 9.84 -27.73 14.62
C GLY A 43 11.10 -27.88 15.49
N LYS A 44 12.22 -28.22 14.87
CA LYS A 44 13.52 -28.41 15.58
C LYS A 44 14.07 -27.12 16.20
N ASN A 45 13.68 -25.95 15.67
CA ASN A 45 14.14 -24.64 16.16
C ASN A 45 13.39 -24.18 17.42
N ARG A 46 12.35 -24.90 17.87
CA ARG A 46 11.57 -24.56 19.06
C ARG A 46 12.42 -24.31 20.30
N ALA A 47 13.47 -25.13 20.51
CA ALA A 47 14.36 -24.99 21.64
C ALA A 47 15.10 -23.63 21.67
N GLU A 48 15.43 -23.05 20.50
CA GLU A 48 16.00 -21.70 20.40
C GLU A 48 14.99 -20.65 20.84
N LEU A 49 13.76 -20.75 20.39
CA LEU A 49 12.70 -19.79 20.74
C LEU A 49 12.35 -19.83 22.22
N GLU A 50 12.33 -21.03 22.83
CA GLU A 50 12.11 -21.20 24.27
C GLU A 50 13.24 -20.61 25.13
N LYS A 51 14.49 -20.53 24.61
CA LYS A 51 15.59 -19.85 25.32
C LYS A 51 15.29 -18.38 25.55
N VAL A 52 14.64 -17.70 24.58
CA VAL A 52 14.28 -16.28 24.70
C VAL A 52 13.32 -16.04 25.88
N LEU A 53 12.28 -16.87 25.99
CA LEU A 53 11.33 -16.75 27.11
C LEU A 53 12.01 -17.04 28.45
N ARG A 54 12.88 -18.06 28.51
CA ARG A 54 13.65 -18.36 29.74
C ARG A 54 14.61 -17.23 30.11
N HIS A 55 15.25 -16.58 29.10
CA HIS A 55 16.16 -15.47 29.33
C HIS A 55 15.48 -14.27 30.02
N TYR A 56 14.21 -14.01 29.69
CA TYR A 56 13.45 -12.91 30.27
C TYR A 56 12.48 -13.34 31.37
N GLY A 57 12.70 -14.51 31.98
CA GLY A 57 11.79 -15.04 33.00
C GLY A 57 11.53 -14.09 34.17
N ASP A 58 12.54 -13.33 34.59
CA ASP A 58 12.46 -12.37 35.69
C ASP A 58 12.13 -10.93 35.26
N ASP A 59 12.17 -10.62 33.95
CA ASP A 59 11.83 -9.31 33.39
C ASP A 59 10.45 -9.34 32.74
N SER A 60 9.41 -8.98 33.46
CA SER A 60 8.03 -9.05 33.00
C SER A 60 7.75 -8.20 31.75
N ARG A 61 8.45 -7.06 31.57
CA ARG A 61 8.28 -6.20 30.38
C ARG A 61 8.88 -6.86 29.14
N LYS A 62 10.12 -7.32 29.23
CA LYS A 62 10.82 -7.98 28.12
C LYS A 62 10.24 -9.36 27.82
N HIS A 63 9.81 -10.11 28.85
CA HIS A 63 9.10 -11.38 28.67
C HIS A 63 7.81 -11.20 27.86
N ARG A 64 7.00 -10.18 28.19
CA ARG A 64 5.77 -9.85 27.45
C ARG A 64 6.08 -9.47 25.99
N ALA A 65 7.14 -8.70 25.77
CA ALA A 65 7.61 -8.32 24.45
C ALA A 65 8.09 -9.53 23.63
N ALA A 66 8.85 -10.44 24.25
CA ALA A 66 9.27 -11.70 23.63
C ALA A 66 8.07 -12.58 23.27
N LEU A 67 7.11 -12.71 24.19
CA LEU A 67 5.88 -13.47 23.96
C LEU A 67 5.09 -12.92 22.77
N PHE A 68 4.91 -11.60 22.68
CA PHE A 68 4.26 -10.97 21.53
C PHE A 68 4.95 -11.29 20.20
N LEU A 69 6.28 -11.20 20.13
CA LEU A 69 7.02 -11.52 18.91
C LEU A 69 6.82 -12.99 18.53
N LEU A 70 6.87 -13.90 19.49
CA LEU A 70 6.68 -15.32 19.24
C LEU A 70 5.25 -15.66 18.82
N GLU A 71 4.23 -15.06 19.43
CA GLU A 71 2.83 -15.29 19.08
C GLU A 71 2.49 -14.88 17.64
N GLN A 72 3.18 -13.87 17.09
CA GLN A 72 2.97 -13.40 15.73
C GLN A 72 3.92 -14.04 14.70
N MET A 73 4.95 -14.78 15.14
CA MET A 73 6.04 -15.28 14.31
C MET A 73 5.62 -16.41 13.35
N ALA A 74 4.57 -17.16 13.65
CA ALA A 74 4.17 -18.33 12.86
C ALA A 74 4.06 -18.06 11.35
N ASP A 75 3.62 -16.86 10.98
CA ASP A 75 3.39 -16.47 9.60
C ASP A 75 4.49 -15.52 9.05
N CYS A 76 5.51 -15.20 9.85
CA CYS A 76 6.68 -14.43 9.41
C CYS A 76 7.59 -15.29 8.55
N TYR A 77 7.98 -14.80 7.37
CA TYR A 77 8.86 -15.50 6.46
C TYR A 77 9.65 -14.54 5.57
N SER A 78 10.72 -15.04 4.99
CA SER A 78 11.45 -14.40 3.90
C SER A 78 11.32 -15.21 2.63
N TRP A 79 11.38 -14.56 1.50
CA TRP A 79 11.58 -15.24 0.23
C TRP A 79 13.05 -15.56 0.00
N SER A 80 13.37 -16.79 -0.41
CA SER A 80 14.69 -17.26 -0.76
C SER A 80 14.71 -17.79 -2.19
N GLY A 81 15.73 -17.39 -2.95
CA GLY A 81 15.93 -17.81 -4.34
C GLY A 81 16.74 -16.80 -5.11
N THR A 82 17.56 -17.27 -6.05
CA THR A 82 18.45 -16.44 -6.88
C THR A 82 17.70 -15.37 -7.69
N ASN A 83 16.44 -15.61 -7.99
CA ASN A 83 15.59 -14.63 -8.71
C ASN A 83 15.34 -13.37 -7.88
N ILE A 84 15.20 -13.49 -6.55
CA ILE A 84 15.01 -12.31 -5.67
C ILE A 84 16.26 -11.42 -5.73
N ASP A 85 17.43 -12.01 -5.59
CA ASP A 85 18.69 -11.25 -5.62
C ASP A 85 18.92 -10.62 -7.00
N THR A 86 18.59 -11.35 -8.06
CA THR A 86 18.66 -10.83 -9.43
C THR A 86 17.72 -9.62 -9.61
N LEU A 87 16.47 -9.74 -9.16
CA LEU A 87 15.49 -8.65 -9.26
C LEU A 87 15.90 -7.42 -8.45
N LYS A 88 16.44 -7.63 -7.24
CA LYS A 88 17.00 -6.54 -6.41
C LYS A 88 18.17 -5.84 -7.14
N ARG A 89 19.07 -6.60 -7.74
CA ARG A 89 20.18 -6.06 -8.53
C ARG A 89 19.71 -5.31 -9.77
N LEU A 90 18.73 -5.84 -10.50
CA LEU A 90 18.13 -5.17 -11.65
C LEU A 90 17.47 -3.85 -11.25
N LYS A 91 16.76 -3.84 -10.12
CA LYS A 91 16.15 -2.62 -9.57
C LYS A 91 17.21 -1.57 -9.22
N GLN A 92 18.31 -1.97 -8.58
CA GLN A 92 19.44 -1.10 -8.29
C GLN A 92 20.07 -0.52 -9.56
N LEU A 93 20.34 -1.35 -10.56
CA LEU A 93 20.94 -0.91 -11.83
C LEU A 93 20.03 0.04 -12.60
N SER A 94 18.73 -0.14 -12.55
CA SER A 94 17.75 0.75 -13.19
C SER A 94 17.73 2.16 -12.62
N GLY A 95 18.21 2.35 -11.40
CA GLY A 95 18.37 3.65 -10.75
C GLY A 95 19.58 4.45 -11.24
N LEU A 96 20.46 3.84 -12.04
CA LEU A 96 21.63 4.53 -12.58
C LEU A 96 21.25 5.42 -13.78
N PRO A 97 21.91 6.59 -13.95
CA PRO A 97 21.66 7.47 -15.09
C PRO A 97 21.84 6.77 -16.45
N GLY A 98 21.01 7.09 -17.41
CA GLY A 98 21.09 6.57 -18.79
C GLY A 98 20.65 5.11 -18.95
N LYS A 99 19.88 4.55 -17.97
CA LYS A 99 19.39 3.17 -18.01
C LYS A 99 17.91 3.02 -18.37
N GLU A 100 17.26 4.08 -18.87
CA GLU A 100 15.81 4.08 -19.12
C GLU A 100 15.41 3.01 -20.16
N ALA A 101 16.09 2.96 -21.31
CA ALA A 101 15.81 1.98 -22.35
C ALA A 101 16.09 0.53 -21.90
N TRP A 102 17.18 0.34 -21.14
CA TRP A 102 17.50 -0.93 -20.54
C TRP A 102 16.43 -1.36 -19.52
N THR A 103 15.90 -0.42 -18.72
CA THR A 103 14.83 -0.67 -17.75
C THR A 103 13.57 -1.21 -18.43
N ASP A 104 13.19 -0.67 -19.58
CA ASP A 104 12.04 -1.16 -20.34
C ASP A 104 12.26 -2.57 -20.91
N SER A 105 13.45 -2.86 -21.36
CA SER A 105 13.84 -4.22 -21.79
C SER A 105 13.76 -5.22 -20.64
N VAL A 106 14.21 -4.83 -19.46
CA VAL A 106 14.14 -5.66 -18.24
C VAL A 106 12.69 -5.89 -17.83
N LYS A 107 11.83 -4.87 -17.86
CA LYS A 107 10.39 -5.02 -17.56
C LYS A 107 9.71 -6.03 -18.48
N LYS A 108 10.11 -6.08 -19.75
CA LYS A 108 9.57 -7.06 -20.73
C LYS A 108 10.09 -8.49 -20.49
N ALA A 109 11.35 -8.64 -20.10
CA ALA A 109 11.98 -9.92 -19.89
C ALA A 109 11.64 -10.59 -18.55
N TRP A 110 11.40 -9.77 -17.52
CA TRP A 110 11.14 -10.22 -16.15
C TRP A 110 9.71 -9.89 -15.74
N ASN A 111 8.95 -10.91 -15.38
CA ASN A 111 7.57 -10.81 -14.94
C ASN A 111 7.38 -11.50 -13.58
N PHE A 112 6.21 -11.32 -12.99
CA PHE A 112 5.87 -11.89 -11.69
C PHE A 112 6.04 -13.43 -11.57
N PRO A 113 5.84 -14.27 -12.60
CA PRO A 113 6.03 -15.72 -12.50
C PRO A 113 7.41 -16.18 -12.04
N GLN A 114 8.47 -15.39 -12.22
CA GLN A 114 9.80 -15.77 -11.72
C GLN A 114 9.86 -15.87 -10.19
N LEU A 115 8.97 -15.20 -9.46
CA LEU A 115 8.85 -15.34 -8.00
C LEU A 115 8.29 -16.70 -7.59
N LEU A 116 7.54 -17.37 -8.46
CA LEU A 116 6.97 -18.69 -8.17
C LEU A 116 8.03 -19.79 -7.96
N SER A 117 9.25 -19.58 -8.42
CA SER A 117 10.39 -20.49 -8.18
C SER A 117 11.08 -20.23 -6.83
N CYS A 118 10.69 -19.19 -6.10
CA CYS A 118 11.24 -18.87 -4.79
C CYS A 118 10.54 -19.65 -3.69
N THR A 119 11.30 -19.97 -2.65
CA THR A 119 10.77 -20.68 -1.47
C THR A 119 10.61 -19.74 -0.29
N LYS A 120 9.65 -20.05 0.59
CA LYS A 120 9.49 -19.35 1.86
C LYS A 120 10.39 -19.97 2.91
N VAL A 121 11.17 -19.14 3.58
CA VAL A 121 11.93 -19.50 4.77
C VAL A 121 11.26 -18.84 5.96
N TYR A 122 10.63 -19.65 6.80
CA TYR A 122 9.89 -19.13 7.96
C TYR A 122 10.84 -18.77 9.10
N ASP A 123 10.61 -17.61 9.72
CA ASP A 123 11.45 -17.11 10.80
C ASP A 123 11.49 -18.08 11.97
N ALA A 124 10.36 -18.65 12.35
CA ALA A 124 10.27 -19.63 13.43
C ALA A 124 11.24 -20.82 13.23
N GLN A 125 11.62 -21.15 12.00
CA GLN A 125 12.51 -22.26 11.68
C GLN A 125 14.00 -21.92 11.72
N VAL A 126 14.35 -20.61 11.65
CA VAL A 126 15.75 -20.18 11.43
C VAL A 126 16.25 -19.13 12.40
N ILE A 127 15.35 -18.38 13.05
CA ILE A 127 15.74 -17.29 13.95
C ILE A 127 16.39 -17.85 15.22
N THR A 128 17.47 -17.23 15.66
CA THR A 128 18.19 -17.65 16.86
C THR A 128 17.76 -16.88 18.10
N ALA A 129 17.97 -17.47 19.27
CA ALA A 129 17.74 -16.79 20.54
C ALA A 129 18.57 -15.52 20.65
N ASP A 130 19.84 -15.57 20.28
CA ASP A 130 20.76 -14.44 20.35
C ASP A 130 20.29 -13.26 19.49
N PHE A 131 19.74 -13.54 18.29
CA PHE A 131 19.15 -12.49 17.46
C PHE A 131 18.00 -11.78 18.17
N LEU A 132 17.04 -12.53 18.70
CA LEU A 132 15.86 -11.96 19.36
C LEU A 132 16.23 -11.22 20.64
N ILE A 133 17.14 -11.77 21.45
CA ILE A 133 17.60 -11.16 22.70
C ILE A 133 18.29 -9.83 22.40
N ARG A 134 19.28 -9.79 21.49
CA ARG A 134 19.93 -8.52 21.09
C ARG A 134 18.92 -7.51 20.56
N HIS A 135 17.99 -7.95 19.72
CA HIS A 135 16.98 -7.07 19.15
C HIS A 135 16.07 -6.45 20.22
N ILE A 136 15.57 -7.27 21.16
CA ILE A 136 14.72 -6.83 22.27
C ILE A 136 15.49 -5.90 23.19
N ASP A 137 16.69 -6.28 23.62
CA ASP A 137 17.50 -5.48 24.54
C ASP A 137 17.85 -4.13 23.96
N HIS A 138 18.28 -4.07 22.71
CA HIS A 138 18.60 -2.81 22.03
C HIS A 138 17.33 -1.94 21.86
N ALA A 139 16.20 -2.53 21.50
CA ALA A 139 14.95 -1.79 21.37
C ALA A 139 14.50 -1.17 22.70
N PHE A 140 14.59 -1.92 23.81
CA PHE A 140 14.29 -1.43 25.15
C PHE A 140 15.27 -0.35 25.60
N ALA A 141 16.58 -0.54 25.39
CA ALA A 141 17.60 0.44 25.77
C ALA A 141 17.35 1.81 25.09
N ILE A 142 17.01 1.80 23.81
CA ILE A 142 16.65 3.02 23.09
C ILE A 142 15.34 3.60 23.62
N TRP A 143 14.29 2.78 23.72
CA TRP A 143 12.98 3.21 24.18
C TRP A 143 13.04 3.86 25.55
N ASP A 144 13.66 3.20 26.54
CA ASP A 144 13.75 3.68 27.92
C ASP A 144 14.60 4.97 28.02
N SER A 145 15.50 5.22 27.08
CA SER A 145 16.27 6.46 26.99
C SER A 145 15.48 7.64 26.40
N ARG A 146 14.33 7.40 25.80
CA ARG A 146 13.58 8.46 25.11
C ARG A 146 12.64 9.22 26.04
N PRO A 147 12.62 10.56 25.98
CA PRO A 147 11.79 11.37 26.86
C PRO A 147 10.30 11.20 26.66
N TRP A 148 9.88 10.69 25.49
CA TRP A 148 8.48 10.43 25.16
C TRP A 148 7.98 9.05 25.60
N SER A 149 8.85 8.09 25.91
CA SER A 149 8.45 6.71 26.25
C SER A 149 7.45 6.64 27.40
N LYS A 150 7.53 7.54 28.37
CA LYS A 150 6.64 7.62 29.54
C LYS A 150 5.17 7.98 29.21
N TYR A 151 4.91 8.50 28.02
CA TYR A 151 3.56 8.88 27.61
C TYR A 151 2.81 7.77 26.88
N TYR A 152 3.48 6.65 26.62
CA TYR A 152 2.88 5.53 25.89
C TYR A 152 2.81 4.29 26.80
N PRO A 153 1.72 3.50 26.66
CA PRO A 153 1.67 2.17 27.28
C PRO A 153 2.70 1.24 26.62
N LEU A 154 3.10 0.20 27.36
CA LEU A 154 4.05 -0.81 26.86
C LEU A 154 3.58 -1.46 25.54
N GLU A 155 2.28 -1.60 25.35
CA GLU A 155 1.67 -2.15 24.15
C GLU A 155 2.00 -1.34 22.89
N GLU A 156 2.05 -0.02 23.00
CA GLU A 156 2.41 0.86 21.89
C GLU A 156 3.85 0.60 21.44
N PHE A 157 4.76 0.47 22.39
CA PHE A 157 6.14 0.07 22.11
C PHE A 157 6.22 -1.31 21.45
N ILE A 158 5.55 -2.31 22.05
CA ILE A 158 5.59 -3.69 21.59
C ILE A 158 5.05 -3.83 20.16
N ARG A 159 3.99 -3.09 19.82
CA ARG A 159 3.36 -3.18 18.49
C ARG A 159 4.04 -2.34 17.43
N HIS A 160 4.47 -1.12 17.77
CA HIS A 160 4.83 -0.11 16.79
C HIS A 160 6.31 0.27 16.76
N VAL A 161 7.10 -0.17 17.74
CA VAL A 161 8.56 0.06 17.81
C VAL A 161 9.34 -1.26 17.75
N LEU A 162 8.93 -2.24 18.54
CA LEU A 162 9.67 -3.48 18.75
C LEU A 162 9.80 -4.40 17.51
N PRO A 163 8.82 -4.55 16.60
CA PRO A 163 8.90 -5.56 15.54
C PRO A 163 10.22 -5.54 14.77
N TYR A 164 10.78 -6.74 14.54
CA TYR A 164 12.08 -6.89 13.88
C TYR A 164 12.00 -6.92 12.35
N ARG A 165 10.79 -7.05 11.79
CA ARG A 165 10.53 -7.00 10.35
C ARG A 165 9.26 -6.19 10.04
N LEU A 166 9.07 -5.86 8.76
CA LEU A 166 7.90 -5.13 8.26
C LEU A 166 6.95 -6.05 7.49
N GLY A 167 7.49 -6.94 6.66
CA GLY A 167 6.72 -7.83 5.80
C GLY A 167 7.46 -9.14 5.53
N ASP A 168 7.78 -9.40 4.26
CA ASP A 168 8.38 -10.64 3.76
C ASP A 168 9.85 -10.45 3.28
N GLU A 169 10.50 -9.42 3.79
CA GLU A 169 11.91 -9.12 3.57
C GLU A 169 12.85 -10.17 4.20
N PRO A 170 14.14 -10.21 3.79
CA PRO A 170 15.15 -11.00 4.46
C PRO A 170 15.23 -10.69 5.97
N LEU A 171 15.48 -11.72 6.78
CA LEU A 171 15.74 -11.55 8.21
C LEU A 171 17.12 -10.89 8.38
N GLU A 172 17.16 -9.68 8.94
CA GLU A 172 18.36 -8.86 9.10
C GLU A 172 18.43 -8.23 10.49
N ASP A 173 19.64 -8.15 11.06
CA ASP A 173 19.90 -7.42 12.31
C ASP A 173 20.21 -5.94 11.97
N TRP A 174 19.15 -5.17 11.75
CA TRP A 174 19.22 -3.83 11.18
C TRP A 174 19.21 -2.70 12.20
N ARG A 175 18.60 -2.92 13.38
CA ARG A 175 18.20 -1.84 14.30
C ARG A 175 19.40 -1.01 14.78
N GLU A 176 20.47 -1.67 15.22
CA GLU A 176 21.67 -1.01 15.69
C GLU A 176 22.35 -0.19 14.60
N SER A 177 22.48 -0.73 13.40
CA SER A 177 23.10 -0.04 12.26
C SER A 177 22.34 1.24 11.88
N TYR A 178 21.01 1.20 11.86
CA TYR A 178 20.19 2.40 11.63
C TYR A 178 20.36 3.40 12.77
N TYR A 179 20.32 2.95 14.02
CA TYR A 179 20.50 3.82 15.17
C TYR A 179 21.85 4.53 15.14
N MET A 180 22.93 3.80 15.01
CA MET A 180 24.29 4.35 15.00
C MET A 180 24.52 5.35 13.87
N HIS A 181 23.95 5.10 12.69
CA HIS A 181 24.11 5.99 11.55
C HIS A 181 23.27 7.27 11.64
N PHE A 182 22.05 7.19 12.19
CA PHE A 182 21.09 8.29 12.10
C PHE A 182 20.89 9.05 13.42
N ALA A 183 21.06 8.44 14.60
CA ALA A 183 20.65 9.04 15.87
C ALA A 183 21.28 10.40 16.10
N ASN A 184 22.61 10.51 16.07
CA ASN A 184 23.32 11.78 16.30
C ASN A 184 22.97 12.85 15.25
N ARG A 185 22.75 12.45 14.01
CA ARG A 185 22.38 13.37 12.91
C ARG A 185 20.98 13.94 13.10
N VAL A 186 20.04 13.11 13.55
CA VAL A 186 18.67 13.54 13.87
C VAL A 186 18.66 14.36 15.15
N ASP A 187 19.43 13.95 16.17
CA ASP A 187 19.55 14.66 17.45
C ASP A 187 20.19 16.03 17.28
N SER A 188 21.10 16.24 16.33
CA SER A 188 21.68 17.56 16.01
C SER A 188 20.66 18.55 15.44
N ILE A 189 19.55 18.06 14.85
CA ILE A 189 18.46 18.91 14.36
C ILE A 189 17.44 19.16 15.49
N TYR A 190 17.08 18.10 16.22
CA TYR A 190 16.15 18.20 17.33
C TYR A 190 16.40 17.11 18.37
N SER A 191 16.75 17.52 19.60
CA SER A 191 17.03 16.63 20.74
C SER A 191 15.93 16.61 21.81
N GLY A 192 14.82 17.34 21.61
CA GLY A 192 13.72 17.43 22.57
C GLY A 192 12.77 16.23 22.57
N GLY A 193 11.74 16.28 23.43
CA GLY A 193 10.79 15.18 23.67
C GLY A 193 9.55 15.16 22.79
N ASP A 194 9.40 16.10 21.87
CA ASP A 194 8.24 16.14 20.95
C ASP A 194 8.46 15.17 19.78
N VAL A 195 7.64 14.14 19.71
CA VAL A 195 7.70 13.07 18.69
C VAL A 195 7.48 13.62 17.28
N ILE A 196 6.60 14.61 17.12
CA ILE A 196 6.32 15.21 15.80
C ILE A 196 7.54 15.99 15.32
N ARG A 197 8.13 16.84 16.16
CA ARG A 197 9.36 17.56 15.82
C ARG A 197 10.54 16.62 15.58
N LYS A 198 10.61 15.52 16.31
CA LYS A 198 11.62 14.47 16.09
C LYS A 198 11.44 13.81 14.71
N THR A 199 10.22 13.51 14.33
CA THR A 199 9.91 12.96 13.02
C THR A 199 10.20 13.97 11.90
N GLN A 200 9.96 15.27 12.11
CA GLN A 200 10.36 16.33 11.17
C GLN A 200 11.88 16.38 10.97
N ALA A 201 12.66 16.14 12.04
CA ALA A 201 14.10 16.04 11.93
C ALA A 201 14.53 14.81 11.11
N VAL A 202 13.83 13.67 11.26
CA VAL A 202 14.01 12.47 10.42
C VAL A 202 13.72 12.79 8.96
N GLU A 203 12.58 13.42 8.65
CA GLU A 203 12.25 13.85 7.29
C GLU A 203 13.36 14.75 6.69
N THR A 204 13.88 15.67 7.48
CA THR A 204 14.96 16.56 7.04
C THR A 204 16.21 15.77 6.66
N ILE A 205 16.59 14.76 7.45
CA ILE A 205 17.75 13.90 7.15
C ILE A 205 17.51 13.08 5.89
N ILE A 206 16.34 12.45 5.76
CA ILE A 206 16.02 11.64 4.58
C ILE A 206 16.01 12.51 3.31
N ASN A 207 15.42 13.70 3.36
CA ASN A 207 15.40 14.62 2.23
C ASN A 207 16.80 15.13 1.85
N ARG A 208 17.67 15.36 2.84
CA ARG A 208 19.08 15.74 2.60
C ARG A 208 19.87 14.62 1.93
N ASP A 209 19.71 13.41 2.43
CA ASP A 209 20.43 12.23 1.94
C ASP A 209 19.86 11.75 0.59
N GLY A 210 18.59 12.06 0.31
CA GLY A 210 17.85 11.68 -0.87
C GLY A 210 17.31 10.24 -0.80
N PHE A 211 16.13 10.07 -1.38
CA PHE A 211 15.54 8.78 -1.70
C PHE A 211 15.19 8.79 -3.20
N GLN A 212 15.66 7.81 -3.95
CA GLN A 212 15.47 7.79 -5.40
C GLN A 212 14.17 7.05 -5.75
N TRP A 213 13.28 7.71 -6.48
CA TRP A 213 12.06 7.09 -6.99
C TRP A 213 12.35 6.04 -8.05
N ASN A 214 11.83 4.82 -7.83
CA ASN A 214 12.02 3.70 -8.73
C ASN A 214 10.83 2.72 -8.66
N GLU A 215 10.02 2.68 -9.71
CA GLU A 215 8.84 1.80 -9.83
C GLU A 215 9.14 0.47 -10.52
N LEU A 216 10.39 0.13 -10.79
CA LEU A 216 10.71 -1.17 -11.37
C LEU A 216 10.34 -2.28 -10.38
N PHE A 217 9.54 -3.23 -10.82
CA PHE A 217 9.04 -4.36 -10.03
C PHE A 217 8.33 -3.94 -8.73
N PRO A 218 7.20 -3.21 -8.82
CA PRO A 218 6.49 -2.73 -7.62
C PRO A 218 5.87 -3.86 -6.77
N SER A 219 5.73 -5.07 -7.35
CA SER A 219 5.19 -6.26 -6.68
C SER A 219 6.26 -7.18 -6.09
N LEU A 220 7.52 -6.74 -6.02
CA LEU A 220 8.55 -7.49 -5.31
C LEU A 220 8.20 -7.63 -3.82
N PRO A 221 8.71 -8.67 -3.15
CA PRO A 221 8.78 -8.70 -1.69
C PRO A 221 9.41 -7.41 -1.13
N HIS A 222 9.21 -7.13 0.14
CA HIS A 222 9.90 -6.04 0.81
C HIS A 222 11.42 -6.21 0.64
N LEU A 223 12.12 -5.12 0.29
CA LEU A 223 13.53 -5.21 -0.11
C LEU A 223 14.48 -5.49 1.06
N GLY A 224 14.03 -5.17 2.28
CA GLY A 224 14.80 -5.35 3.51
C GLY A 224 15.61 -4.11 3.91
N ALA A 225 15.90 -4.04 5.20
CA ALA A 225 16.53 -2.90 5.83
C ALA A 225 17.92 -2.61 5.26
N GLY A 226 18.75 -3.64 5.10
CA GLY A 226 20.10 -3.49 4.58
C GLY A 226 20.16 -3.03 3.13
N TYR A 227 19.22 -3.48 2.30
CA TYR A 227 19.11 -2.99 0.92
C TYR A 227 18.75 -1.50 0.89
N LEU A 228 17.70 -1.11 1.62
CA LEU A 228 17.21 0.27 1.68
C LEU A 228 18.24 1.22 2.31
N PHE A 229 18.98 0.75 3.33
CA PHE A 229 20.07 1.50 3.94
C PHE A 229 21.16 1.89 2.94
N ARG A 230 21.55 0.93 2.07
CA ARG A 230 22.63 1.14 1.08
C ARG A 230 22.18 1.89 -0.17
N HIS A 231 20.96 1.62 -0.65
CA HIS A 231 20.56 2.05 -2.00
C HIS A 231 19.53 3.18 -2.01
N ARG A 232 18.69 3.31 -0.97
CA ARG A 232 17.67 4.37 -0.81
C ARG A 232 16.89 4.60 -2.10
N LEU A 233 16.35 3.54 -2.67
CA LEU A 233 15.58 3.60 -3.89
C LEU A 233 14.36 2.68 -3.84
N GLY A 234 13.28 3.11 -4.47
CA GLY A 234 12.04 2.35 -4.54
C GLY A 234 10.83 3.21 -4.86
N SER A 235 9.66 2.61 -4.73
CA SER A 235 8.36 3.28 -4.84
C SER A 235 7.92 3.85 -3.47
N CYS A 236 6.66 4.28 -3.38
CA CYS A 236 6.09 4.76 -2.11
C CYS A 236 6.20 3.72 -0.98
N ARG A 237 6.06 2.41 -1.27
CA ARG A 237 6.20 1.37 -0.25
C ARG A 237 7.62 1.32 0.31
N GLU A 238 8.63 1.25 -0.54
CA GLU A 238 10.03 1.19 -0.12
C GLU A 238 10.48 2.47 0.59
N SER A 239 9.96 3.63 0.21
CA SER A 239 10.16 4.89 0.92
C SER A 239 9.57 4.84 2.33
N CYS A 240 8.37 4.29 2.47
CA CYS A 240 7.74 4.06 3.77
C CYS A 240 8.50 3.04 4.61
N ASP A 241 8.96 1.94 4.02
CA ASP A 241 9.74 0.92 4.72
C ASP A 241 11.04 1.51 5.29
N PHE A 242 11.80 2.26 4.48
CA PHE A 242 13.02 2.92 4.92
C PHE A 242 12.76 3.87 6.09
N THR A 243 11.72 4.69 5.97
CA THR A 243 11.30 5.63 7.03
C THR A 243 10.89 4.88 8.30
N LEU A 244 10.15 3.79 8.17
CA LEU A 244 9.67 3.00 9.31
C LEU A 244 10.83 2.33 10.06
N TYR A 245 11.83 1.78 9.35
CA TYR A 245 13.05 1.26 9.98
C TYR A 245 13.76 2.34 10.79
N LEU A 246 13.90 3.53 10.21
CA LEU A 246 14.59 4.66 10.87
C LEU A 246 13.82 5.14 12.10
N LEU A 247 12.50 5.35 11.99
CA LEU A 247 11.67 5.77 13.13
C LEU A 247 11.71 4.74 14.26
N ARG A 248 11.56 3.46 13.96
CA ARG A 248 11.62 2.37 14.94
C ARG A 248 13.01 2.25 15.58
N ALA A 249 14.09 2.45 14.82
CA ALA A 249 15.44 2.48 15.37
C ALA A 249 15.63 3.61 16.37
N LEU A 250 14.95 4.74 16.20
CA LEU A 250 14.98 5.88 17.11
C LEU A 250 13.97 5.79 18.26
N GLY A 251 13.22 4.70 18.36
CA GLY A 251 12.20 4.51 19.40
C GLY A 251 10.95 5.37 19.18
N ILE A 252 10.56 5.66 17.94
CA ILE A 252 9.36 6.43 17.62
C ILE A 252 8.25 5.47 17.21
N PRO A 253 7.10 5.44 17.93
CA PRO A 253 5.96 4.61 17.56
C PRO A 253 5.40 5.01 16.19
N SER A 254 5.50 4.10 15.23
CA SER A 254 5.18 4.39 13.84
C SER A 254 4.64 3.18 13.09
N VAL A 255 3.80 3.45 12.12
CA VAL A 255 3.12 2.44 11.30
C VAL A 255 3.19 2.82 9.82
N THR A 256 2.87 1.85 8.96
CA THR A 256 2.67 2.07 7.54
C THR A 256 1.25 1.68 7.17
N ASP A 257 0.53 2.62 6.60
CA ASP A 257 -0.84 2.46 6.15
C ASP A 257 -0.91 2.57 4.63
N HIS A 258 -1.95 1.96 4.04
CA HIS A 258 -2.14 1.96 2.59
C HIS A 258 -3.61 1.81 2.21
N TYR A 259 -3.94 2.13 0.98
CA TYR A 259 -5.19 1.72 0.34
C TYR A 259 -4.89 0.82 -0.87
N ILE A 260 -5.85 -0.08 -1.16
CA ILE A 260 -5.71 -1.03 -2.28
C ILE A 260 -5.79 -0.31 -3.62
N VAL A 261 -6.75 0.62 -3.75
CA VAL A 261 -6.95 1.43 -4.95
C VAL A 261 -7.71 2.70 -4.60
N SER A 262 -7.28 3.83 -5.15
CA SER A 262 -8.05 5.06 -5.02
C SER A 262 -9.27 5.07 -5.97
N PRO A 263 -10.46 5.47 -5.50
CA PRO A 263 -11.61 5.68 -6.38
C PRO A 263 -11.40 6.73 -7.48
N HIS A 264 -10.42 7.61 -7.33
CA HIS A 264 -10.15 8.70 -8.28
C HIS A 264 -8.94 8.45 -9.17
N THR A 265 -7.92 7.80 -8.65
CA THR A 265 -6.68 7.52 -9.37
C THR A 265 -6.40 6.02 -9.33
N SER A 266 -5.81 5.48 -10.38
CA SER A 266 -5.36 4.09 -10.37
C SER A 266 -4.15 3.93 -9.44
N GLY A 267 -4.03 2.76 -8.87
CA GLY A 267 -2.85 2.37 -8.09
C GLY A 267 -3.09 2.36 -6.60
N MET A 268 -2.23 1.61 -5.94
CA MET A 268 -2.08 1.53 -4.49
C MET A 268 -1.17 2.67 -4.04
N HIS A 269 -1.36 3.14 -2.83
CA HIS A 269 -0.46 4.11 -2.22
C HIS A 269 -0.20 3.76 -0.77
N TRP A 270 1.03 4.02 -0.33
CA TRP A 270 1.53 3.75 1.01
C TRP A 270 2.02 5.05 1.63
N TRP A 271 1.80 5.21 2.93
CA TRP A 271 2.30 6.34 3.72
C TRP A 271 2.61 5.87 5.14
N ASN A 272 3.40 6.66 5.86
CA ASN A 272 3.65 6.42 7.28
C ASN A 272 2.71 7.23 8.15
N ALA A 273 2.52 6.78 9.38
CA ALA A 273 1.90 7.57 10.42
C ALA A 273 2.65 7.37 11.74
N VAL A 274 2.75 8.42 12.52
CA VAL A 274 3.29 8.38 13.89
C VAL A 274 2.18 8.67 14.88
N ARG A 275 2.25 8.06 16.05
CA ARG A 275 1.40 8.47 17.17
C ARG A 275 2.11 9.56 17.95
N ASP A 276 1.43 10.69 18.18
CA ASP A 276 1.93 11.71 19.08
C ASP A 276 1.75 11.30 20.56
N THR A 277 2.25 12.09 21.48
CA THR A 277 2.17 11.81 22.91
C THR A 277 0.75 11.91 23.50
N THR A 278 -0.23 12.37 22.74
CA THR A 278 -1.66 12.36 23.09
C THR A 278 -2.36 11.08 22.61
N GLY A 279 -1.65 10.25 21.83
CA GLY A 279 -2.20 9.04 21.18
C GLY A 279 -2.85 9.32 19.83
N SER A 280 -2.82 10.56 19.34
CA SER A 280 -3.37 10.92 18.03
C SER A 280 -2.48 10.39 16.91
N LEU A 281 -3.11 9.86 15.87
CA LEU A 281 -2.40 9.39 14.68
C LEU A 281 -2.12 10.58 13.75
N VAL A 282 -0.86 10.76 13.38
CA VAL A 282 -0.40 11.84 12.48
C VAL A 282 0.19 11.22 11.24
N PRO A 283 -0.58 11.11 10.14
CA PRO A 283 -0.11 10.56 8.88
C PRO A 283 0.79 11.56 8.15
N PHE A 284 1.74 11.04 7.39
CA PHE A 284 2.63 11.82 6.54
C PHE A 284 3.22 10.97 5.42
N TRP A 285 3.71 11.63 4.39
CA TRP A 285 4.46 10.98 3.34
C TRP A 285 5.57 11.91 2.85
N LEU A 286 6.80 11.44 2.92
CA LEU A 286 8.03 12.23 2.73
C LEU A 286 8.04 13.14 1.50
N GLU A 287 7.38 12.74 0.43
CA GLU A 287 7.45 13.47 -0.85
C GLU A 287 6.37 14.54 -1.02
N GLU A 288 5.21 14.38 -0.38
CA GLU A 288 4.06 15.25 -0.62
C GLU A 288 3.48 15.89 0.64
N SER A 289 3.61 15.25 1.80
CA SER A 289 2.94 15.65 3.02
C SER A 289 3.85 15.55 4.24
N LYS A 290 4.26 16.69 4.78
CA LYS A 290 5.11 16.75 5.97
C LYS A 290 4.35 16.38 7.23
N VAL A 291 5.02 15.68 8.15
CA VAL A 291 4.45 15.32 9.43
C VAL A 291 3.99 16.56 10.21
N GLY A 292 2.83 16.48 10.87
CA GLY A 292 2.23 17.59 11.62
C GLY A 292 1.42 18.58 10.78
N ARG A 293 1.30 18.36 9.48
CA ARG A 293 0.36 19.04 8.59
C ARG A 293 -0.77 18.10 8.22
N GLU A 294 -1.93 18.66 7.96
CA GLU A 294 -3.06 17.86 7.47
C GLU A 294 -2.66 17.14 6.17
N MET A 295 -2.86 15.81 6.16
CA MET A 295 -2.57 15.01 4.99
C MET A 295 -3.71 15.12 3.97
N ASP A 296 -3.79 16.25 3.28
CA ASP A 296 -4.62 16.39 2.08
C ASP A 296 -3.81 16.08 0.82
N ASP A 297 -3.68 14.80 0.53
CA ASP A 297 -3.13 14.33 -0.75
C ASP A 297 -4.18 14.34 -1.86
N GLY A 298 -5.42 14.78 -1.57
CA GLY A 298 -6.55 14.81 -2.48
C GLY A 298 -6.90 13.48 -3.11
N ARG A 299 -6.47 12.38 -2.51
CA ARG A 299 -6.70 11.01 -2.98
C ARG A 299 -7.72 10.34 -2.08
N PRO A 300 -8.98 10.19 -2.52
CA PRO A 300 -9.92 9.34 -1.83
C PRO A 300 -9.36 7.91 -1.69
N LYS A 301 -9.53 7.34 -0.51
CA LYS A 301 -8.92 6.07 -0.12
C LYS A 301 -9.94 4.93 -0.13
N GLY A 302 -11.21 5.24 0.13
CA GLY A 302 -12.31 4.28 0.29
C GLY A 302 -12.18 3.46 1.57
N LYS A 303 -11.08 2.72 1.69
CA LYS A 303 -10.70 1.93 2.87
C LYS A 303 -9.20 2.09 3.11
N VAL A 304 -8.80 2.11 4.39
CA VAL A 304 -7.41 2.20 4.82
C VAL A 304 -7.02 0.95 5.58
N PHE A 305 -5.86 0.42 5.24
CA PHE A 305 -5.32 -0.80 5.84
C PHE A 305 -3.94 -0.55 6.41
N ARG A 306 -3.64 -1.20 7.52
CA ARG A 306 -2.34 -1.19 8.20
C ARG A 306 -1.68 -2.54 8.08
N LEU A 307 -0.39 -2.54 7.73
CA LEU A 307 0.43 -3.74 7.78
C LEU A 307 0.94 -3.93 9.22
N GLU A 308 0.45 -4.97 9.86
CA GLU A 308 0.85 -5.37 11.20
C GLU A 308 1.98 -6.41 11.18
N PHE A 309 2.73 -6.49 12.27
CA PHE A 309 3.73 -7.54 12.45
C PHE A 309 3.09 -8.93 12.35
N GLY A 310 3.79 -9.86 11.69
CA GLY A 310 3.23 -11.17 11.31
C GLY A 310 2.52 -11.17 9.95
N GLY A 311 2.64 -10.09 9.17
CA GLY A 311 2.13 -10.02 7.79
C GLY A 311 0.61 -9.87 7.69
N ARG A 312 -0.08 -9.58 8.80
CA ARG A 312 -1.52 -9.35 8.81
C ARG A 312 -1.84 -7.93 8.36
N THR A 313 -2.88 -7.81 7.57
CA THR A 313 -3.42 -6.51 7.18
C THR A 313 -4.70 -6.26 7.97
N CYS A 314 -4.72 -5.17 8.74
CA CYS A 314 -5.87 -4.75 9.54
C CYS A 314 -6.55 -3.54 8.91
N ASP A 315 -7.88 -3.53 8.93
CA ASP A 315 -8.67 -2.36 8.53
C ASP A 315 -8.60 -1.31 9.63
N VAL A 316 -8.04 -0.15 9.31
CA VAL A 316 -7.88 0.99 10.22
C VAL A 316 -8.62 2.23 9.70
N THR A 317 -9.57 2.05 8.82
CA THR A 317 -10.33 3.14 8.19
C THR A 317 -10.97 4.07 9.24
N SER A 318 -11.42 3.51 10.37
CA SER A 318 -12.01 4.29 11.46
C SER A 318 -11.04 5.25 12.15
N GLU A 319 -9.73 4.99 12.09
CA GLU A 319 -8.72 5.92 12.63
C GLU A 319 -8.58 7.19 11.78
N TYR A 320 -9.03 7.15 10.52
CA TYR A 320 -8.98 8.27 9.57
C TYR A 320 -10.32 8.98 9.39
N PHE A 321 -11.41 8.23 9.36
CA PHE A 321 -12.73 8.75 8.97
C PHE A 321 -13.82 8.56 10.03
N GLY A 322 -13.45 8.10 11.22
CA GLY A 322 -14.40 7.76 12.27
C GLY A 322 -15.17 6.47 11.99
N ARG A 323 -16.03 6.10 12.92
CA ARG A 323 -16.85 4.89 12.82
C ARG A 323 -18.18 5.19 12.16
N ASN A 324 -18.54 4.39 11.16
CA ASN A 324 -19.84 4.42 10.52
C ASN A 324 -20.23 3.02 10.03
N VAL A 325 -21.48 2.81 9.69
CA VAL A 325 -22.00 1.53 9.22
C VAL A 325 -23.01 1.75 8.13
N ALA A 326 -22.76 1.20 6.95
CA ALA A 326 -23.74 1.12 5.87
C ALA A 326 -24.39 -0.26 5.83
N ARG A 327 -25.72 -0.33 6.00
CA ARG A 327 -26.51 -1.56 5.89
C ARG A 327 -27.17 -1.63 4.53
N VAL A 328 -26.88 -2.70 3.79
CA VAL A 328 -27.31 -2.87 2.40
C VAL A 328 -28.18 -4.12 2.29
N ARG A 329 -29.42 -3.94 1.83
CA ARG A 329 -30.30 -5.06 1.51
C ARG A 329 -29.83 -5.75 0.23
N ILE A 330 -29.82 -7.07 0.27
CA ILE A 330 -29.39 -7.91 -0.82
C ILE A 330 -30.61 -8.44 -1.57
N GLY A 331 -30.52 -8.55 -2.90
CA GLY A 331 -31.59 -9.11 -3.71
C GLY A 331 -31.98 -10.52 -3.24
N SER A 332 -33.26 -10.79 -3.17
CA SER A 332 -33.81 -12.07 -2.65
C SER A 332 -33.43 -13.30 -3.49
N ASP A 333 -33.01 -13.08 -4.71
CA ASP A 333 -32.51 -14.09 -5.66
C ASP A 333 -31.02 -14.43 -5.47
N ILE A 334 -30.28 -13.63 -4.68
CA ILE A 334 -28.86 -13.80 -4.46
C ILE A 334 -28.59 -14.80 -3.34
N ARG A 335 -27.80 -15.82 -3.61
CA ARG A 335 -27.42 -16.89 -2.67
C ARG A 335 -25.98 -16.80 -2.17
N ALA A 336 -25.37 -15.63 -2.25
CA ALA A 336 -24.02 -15.40 -1.75
C ALA A 336 -24.01 -15.20 -0.22
N SER A 337 -23.11 -15.88 0.48
CA SER A 337 -22.90 -15.69 1.92
C SER A 337 -22.04 -14.46 2.23
N ARG A 338 -21.26 -14.01 1.24
CA ARG A 338 -20.37 -12.84 1.35
C ARG A 338 -20.60 -11.87 0.20
N ILE A 339 -20.65 -10.60 0.52
CA ILE A 339 -20.75 -9.51 -0.45
C ILE A 339 -19.48 -8.69 -0.42
N LEU A 340 -18.93 -8.45 -1.60
CA LEU A 340 -17.75 -7.61 -1.80
C LEU A 340 -18.17 -6.14 -1.78
N LEU A 341 -17.41 -5.32 -1.09
CA LEU A 341 -17.48 -3.87 -1.15
C LEU A 341 -16.50 -3.40 -2.23
N CYS A 342 -17.02 -2.87 -3.33
CA CYS A 342 -16.19 -2.41 -4.43
C CYS A 342 -16.21 -0.89 -4.57
N VAL A 343 -15.12 -0.33 -5.09
CA VAL A 343 -15.07 1.05 -5.61
C VAL A 343 -14.83 1.02 -7.12
N PHE A 344 -15.29 2.05 -7.80
CA PHE A 344 -15.03 2.19 -9.24
C PHE A 344 -13.75 2.98 -9.46
N SER A 345 -12.75 2.34 -10.03
CA SER A 345 -11.46 2.95 -10.33
C SER A 345 -10.99 2.57 -11.73
N CYS A 346 -10.61 3.56 -12.52
CA CYS A 346 -10.06 3.40 -13.87
C CYS A 346 -10.80 2.38 -14.75
N GLY A 347 -12.13 2.52 -14.83
CA GLY A 347 -12.98 1.67 -15.68
C GLY A 347 -13.33 0.30 -15.11
N ARG A 348 -12.91 -0.01 -13.87
CA ARG A 348 -13.16 -1.30 -13.23
C ARG A 348 -13.76 -1.14 -11.84
N LEU A 349 -14.56 -2.12 -11.43
CA LEU A 349 -15.00 -2.30 -10.05
C LEU A 349 -13.95 -3.14 -9.32
N VAL A 350 -13.34 -2.56 -8.30
CA VAL A 350 -12.24 -3.17 -7.54
C VAL A 350 -12.72 -3.43 -6.11
N PRO A 351 -12.66 -4.67 -5.62
CA PRO A 351 -12.98 -4.99 -4.23
C PRO A 351 -12.00 -4.31 -3.27
N VAL A 352 -12.54 -3.63 -2.26
CA VAL A 352 -11.79 -2.98 -1.18
C VAL A 352 -12.22 -3.45 0.21
N GLY A 353 -13.21 -4.34 0.28
CA GLY A 353 -13.68 -4.94 1.51
C GLY A 353 -14.72 -6.00 1.24
N GLN A 354 -15.23 -6.61 2.30
CA GLN A 354 -16.31 -7.59 2.21
C GLN A 354 -17.13 -7.61 3.50
N GLY A 355 -18.36 -8.10 3.42
CA GLY A 355 -19.22 -8.34 4.57
C GLY A 355 -19.99 -9.65 4.43
N GLU A 356 -20.40 -10.23 5.54
CA GLU A 356 -21.23 -11.44 5.57
C GLU A 356 -22.72 -11.08 5.51
N VAL A 357 -23.48 -11.92 4.83
CA VAL A 357 -24.93 -11.73 4.69
C VAL A 357 -25.64 -12.35 5.88
N HIS A 358 -26.37 -11.52 6.60
CA HIS A 358 -27.25 -11.94 7.69
C HIS A 358 -28.70 -11.52 7.40
N ARG A 359 -29.61 -12.48 7.29
CA ARG A 359 -31.05 -12.25 7.05
C ARG A 359 -31.35 -11.35 5.84
N GLY A 360 -30.59 -11.52 4.76
CA GLY A 360 -30.76 -10.75 3.51
C GLY A 360 -30.19 -9.33 3.56
N GLU A 361 -29.36 -9.02 4.52
CA GLU A 361 -28.67 -7.75 4.65
C GLU A 361 -27.16 -7.96 4.88
N VAL A 362 -26.33 -7.04 4.42
CA VAL A 362 -24.90 -6.96 4.74
C VAL A 362 -24.58 -5.62 5.38
N ALA A 363 -23.76 -5.63 6.42
CA ALA A 363 -23.21 -4.43 7.04
C ALA A 363 -21.76 -4.20 6.59
N PHE A 364 -21.47 -3.00 6.10
CA PHE A 364 -20.12 -2.53 5.82
C PHE A 364 -19.74 -1.48 6.83
N HIS A 365 -18.62 -1.67 7.51
CA HIS A 365 -18.15 -0.82 8.60
C HIS A 365 -17.04 0.10 8.14
N ASP A 366 -16.94 1.26 8.77
CA ASP A 366 -15.80 2.18 8.69
C ASP A 366 -15.47 2.55 7.25
N LEU A 367 -16.28 3.42 6.66
CA LEU A 367 -16.20 3.83 5.26
C LEU A 367 -15.79 5.31 5.17
N GLU A 368 -14.97 5.63 4.17
CA GLU A 368 -14.66 7.03 3.86
C GLU A 368 -15.93 7.75 3.34
N PRO A 369 -16.33 8.88 3.95
CA PRO A 369 -17.48 9.65 3.49
C PRO A 369 -17.29 10.19 2.06
N GLY A 370 -18.41 10.31 1.34
CA GLY A 370 -18.43 10.85 -0.03
C GLY A 370 -17.98 9.89 -1.13
N ILE A 371 -17.47 8.72 -0.78
CA ILE A 371 -17.07 7.69 -1.75
C ILE A 371 -18.28 6.86 -2.16
N ARG A 372 -18.39 6.58 -3.47
CA ARG A 372 -19.42 5.67 -3.99
C ARG A 372 -18.93 4.24 -3.92
N PHE A 373 -19.65 3.45 -3.15
CA PHE A 373 -19.42 2.02 -2.98
C PHE A 373 -20.44 1.21 -3.77
N PHE A 374 -20.01 0.05 -4.23
CA PHE A 374 -20.78 -0.88 -5.05
C PHE A 374 -20.80 -2.24 -4.36
N PRO A 375 -21.95 -2.68 -3.79
CA PRO A 375 -22.08 -4.03 -3.23
C PRO A 375 -22.16 -5.04 -4.37
N MET A 376 -21.21 -5.96 -4.41
CA MET A 376 -21.06 -6.94 -5.48
C MET A 376 -20.95 -8.35 -4.93
N TYR A 377 -21.33 -9.34 -5.72
CA TYR A 377 -21.04 -10.74 -5.43
C TYR A 377 -20.39 -11.41 -6.64
N ARG A 378 -19.64 -12.47 -6.39
CA ARG A 378 -19.06 -13.29 -7.43
C ARG A 378 -20.08 -14.36 -7.84
N HIS A 379 -20.56 -14.25 -9.05
CA HIS A 379 -21.46 -15.23 -9.64
C HIS A 379 -20.71 -16.55 -9.96
N GLN A 380 -21.43 -17.65 -10.15
CA GLN A 380 -20.85 -18.96 -10.49
C GLN A 380 -20.00 -18.94 -11.77
N SER A 381 -20.31 -18.04 -12.73
CA SER A 381 -19.49 -17.79 -13.92
C SER A 381 -18.14 -17.09 -13.64
N GLY A 382 -17.87 -16.69 -12.39
CA GLY A 382 -16.69 -15.90 -12.02
C GLY A 382 -16.89 -14.40 -12.11
N ASP A 383 -17.94 -13.91 -12.78
CA ASP A 383 -18.21 -12.48 -12.96
C ASP A 383 -18.66 -11.80 -11.67
N LEU A 384 -18.33 -10.52 -11.54
CA LEU A 384 -18.87 -9.65 -10.51
C LEU A 384 -20.24 -9.13 -10.93
N ARG A 385 -21.26 -9.33 -10.08
CA ARG A 385 -22.63 -8.82 -10.26
C ARG A 385 -23.05 -7.96 -9.08
N PHE A 386 -23.95 -7.01 -9.32
CA PHE A 386 -24.50 -6.17 -8.27
C PHE A 386 -25.33 -6.99 -7.29
N ALA A 387 -25.10 -6.79 -6.00
CA ALA A 387 -25.86 -7.42 -4.93
C ALA A 387 -26.96 -6.49 -4.37
N GLY A 388 -26.81 -5.19 -4.59
CA GLY A 388 -27.72 -4.13 -4.14
C GLY A 388 -27.43 -2.82 -4.85
N HIS A 389 -28.11 -1.74 -4.45
CA HIS A 389 -27.88 -0.43 -5.02
C HIS A 389 -26.52 0.14 -4.59
N PRO A 390 -25.83 0.88 -5.48
CA PRO A 390 -24.67 1.68 -5.08
C PRO A 390 -25.06 2.68 -3.98
N PHE A 391 -24.12 2.99 -3.12
CA PHE A 391 -24.35 3.90 -2.00
C PHE A 391 -23.11 4.72 -1.68
N CYS A 392 -23.27 5.77 -0.90
CA CYS A 392 -22.18 6.46 -0.19
C CYS A 392 -22.59 6.69 1.26
N VAL A 393 -21.60 7.00 2.10
CA VAL A 393 -21.82 7.53 3.44
C VAL A 393 -21.60 9.04 3.37
N ASP A 394 -22.50 9.84 3.90
CA ASP A 394 -22.33 11.30 3.96
C ASP A 394 -21.41 11.72 5.13
N SER A 395 -21.15 13.01 5.25
CA SER A 395 -20.31 13.57 6.32
C SER A 395 -20.90 13.40 7.74
N LEU A 396 -22.18 13.05 7.85
CA LEU A 396 -22.86 12.79 9.11
C LEU A 396 -22.93 11.29 9.45
N GLY A 397 -22.34 10.43 8.59
CA GLY A 397 -22.37 8.98 8.77
C GLY A 397 -23.65 8.30 8.25
N SER A 398 -24.55 9.02 7.59
CA SER A 398 -25.80 8.46 7.03
C SER A 398 -25.55 7.81 5.67
N THR A 399 -26.22 6.68 5.42
CA THR A 399 -26.11 5.97 4.14
C THR A 399 -27.08 6.53 3.11
N VAL A 400 -26.56 6.98 1.98
CA VAL A 400 -27.33 7.48 0.84
C VAL A 400 -27.25 6.49 -0.31
N PHE A 401 -28.40 5.93 -0.74
CA PHE A 401 -28.48 4.97 -1.83
C PHE A 401 -28.78 5.65 -3.17
N TYR A 402 -28.11 5.20 -4.21
CA TYR A 402 -28.36 5.61 -5.60
C TYR A 402 -29.34 4.64 -6.25
N VAL A 403 -30.63 4.92 -6.10
CA VAL A 403 -31.71 4.10 -6.66
C VAL A 403 -32.13 4.69 -8.00
N PRO A 404 -32.12 3.91 -9.11
CA PRO A 404 -32.56 4.39 -10.42
C PRO A 404 -34.06 4.73 -10.39
N ASP A 405 -34.40 5.93 -10.79
CA ASP A 405 -35.79 6.34 -11.03
C ASP A 405 -36.10 6.19 -12.54
N LYS A 406 -36.92 5.20 -12.89
CA LYS A 406 -37.30 4.93 -14.28
C LYS A 406 -38.22 6.00 -14.88
N TRP A 407 -38.89 6.75 -14.04
CA TRP A 407 -39.92 7.72 -14.42
C TRP A 407 -39.35 9.13 -14.53
N ASN A 408 -38.33 9.46 -13.79
CA ASN A 408 -37.69 10.77 -13.79
C ASN A 408 -36.41 10.75 -14.65
N ARG A 409 -36.58 10.93 -15.96
CA ARG A 409 -35.45 10.95 -16.89
C ARG A 409 -34.95 12.39 -17.05
N THR A 410 -33.67 12.62 -16.75
CA THR A 410 -33.01 13.89 -17.00
C THR A 410 -31.92 13.74 -18.06
N ARG A 411 -31.69 14.82 -18.81
CA ARG A 411 -30.55 14.90 -19.71
C ARG A 411 -29.30 15.20 -18.90
N ALA A 412 -28.37 14.26 -18.82
CA ALA A 412 -27.10 14.43 -18.12
C ALA A 412 -25.99 14.84 -19.10
N LEU A 413 -25.27 15.90 -18.77
CA LEU A 413 -24.03 16.23 -19.45
C LEU A 413 -22.88 15.48 -18.74
N LEU A 414 -22.35 14.46 -19.39
CA LEU A 414 -21.22 13.71 -18.86
C LEU A 414 -19.95 14.54 -19.01
N ARG A 415 -19.31 14.82 -17.91
CA ARG A 415 -18.00 15.46 -17.87
C ARG A 415 -16.96 14.46 -17.37
N ARG A 416 -15.70 14.85 -17.45
CA ARG A 416 -14.58 14.06 -16.98
C ARG A 416 -14.77 13.65 -15.50
N LYS A 417 -14.54 12.37 -15.18
CA LYS A 417 -14.68 11.79 -13.82
C LYS A 417 -13.78 12.48 -12.79
N TYR A 418 -12.57 12.84 -13.17
CA TYR A 418 -11.57 13.36 -12.25
C TYR A 418 -11.67 14.87 -12.13
N ALA A 419 -11.85 15.36 -10.92
CA ALA A 419 -11.73 16.78 -10.63
C ALA A 419 -10.31 17.29 -10.94
N PHE A 420 -10.17 18.61 -11.10
CA PHE A 420 -8.86 19.25 -11.21
C PHE A 420 -8.19 19.18 -9.83
N HIS A 421 -7.31 18.21 -9.66
CA HIS A 421 -6.43 18.13 -8.53
C HIS A 421 -5.22 19.05 -8.72
N HIS A 422 -4.64 19.56 -7.62
CA HIS A 422 -3.43 20.38 -7.71
C HIS A 422 -2.29 19.70 -8.47
N HIS A 423 -2.10 18.38 -8.30
CA HIS A 423 -1.14 17.60 -9.09
C HIS A 423 -1.40 17.61 -10.61
N LEU A 424 -2.66 17.70 -11.04
CA LEU A 424 -2.94 17.84 -12.48
C LEU A 424 -2.51 19.22 -13.00
N LYS A 425 -2.65 20.25 -12.16
CA LYS A 425 -2.14 21.59 -12.46
C LYS A 425 -0.61 21.58 -12.54
N GLU A 426 0.05 20.96 -11.58
CA GLU A 426 1.50 20.80 -11.57
C GLU A 426 2.00 19.96 -12.75
N ARG A 427 1.32 18.84 -13.06
CA ARG A 427 1.64 18.02 -14.26
C ARG A 427 1.48 18.81 -15.54
N GLY A 428 0.48 19.69 -15.64
CA GLY A 428 0.33 20.63 -16.75
C GLY A 428 1.49 21.62 -16.84
N LEU A 429 1.99 22.10 -15.69
CA LEU A 429 3.15 23.00 -15.65
C LEU A 429 4.46 22.32 -16.08
N ARG A 430 4.59 21.00 -15.91
CA ARG A 430 5.75 20.22 -16.40
C ARG A 430 5.87 20.22 -17.93
N MET A 431 4.79 20.52 -18.63
CA MET A 431 4.78 20.68 -20.09
C MET A 431 5.33 22.04 -20.54
N ALA A 432 5.32 23.03 -19.65
CA ALA A 432 5.69 24.41 -19.98
C ALA A 432 7.14 24.47 -20.50
N GLY A 433 7.31 25.09 -21.64
CA GLY A 433 8.60 25.26 -22.31
C GLY A 433 9.06 24.08 -23.16
N ASN A 434 8.42 22.89 -23.07
CA ASN A 434 8.67 21.82 -24.03
C ASN A 434 8.33 22.28 -25.45
N ARG A 435 9.02 21.74 -26.42
CA ARG A 435 8.83 22.14 -27.82
C ARG A 435 8.48 20.97 -28.72
N VAL A 436 7.67 21.23 -29.71
CA VAL A 436 7.51 20.35 -30.87
C VAL A 436 8.28 20.96 -32.02
N THR A 437 9.24 20.22 -32.52
CA THR A 437 10.07 20.64 -33.65
C THR A 437 9.79 19.78 -34.87
N GLY A 438 9.90 20.37 -36.06
CA GLY A 438 9.71 19.70 -37.33
C GLY A 438 10.95 19.80 -38.20
N SER A 439 11.22 18.79 -39.04
CA SER A 439 12.31 18.79 -39.99
C SER A 439 11.94 17.99 -41.23
N SER A 440 12.45 18.41 -42.39
CA SER A 440 12.45 17.60 -43.62
C SER A 440 13.49 16.49 -43.58
N ARG A 441 14.44 16.54 -42.64
CA ARG A 441 15.57 15.61 -42.51
C ARG A 441 15.46 14.80 -41.24
N ARG A 442 15.82 13.53 -41.31
CA ARG A 442 15.80 12.60 -40.17
C ARG A 442 16.82 12.96 -39.09
N ASP A 443 17.93 13.57 -39.43
CA ASP A 443 18.97 13.99 -38.50
C ASP A 443 18.61 15.28 -37.71
N PHE A 444 17.47 15.90 -38.01
CA PHE A 444 17.04 17.14 -37.39
C PHE A 444 18.09 18.26 -37.46
N ARG A 445 18.92 18.25 -38.47
CA ARG A 445 19.85 19.35 -38.74
C ARG A 445 19.06 20.56 -39.22
N PHE A 446 18.99 21.62 -38.43
CA PHE A 446 18.15 22.81 -38.63
C PHE A 446 16.64 22.57 -38.52
N PRO A 447 16.14 22.15 -37.34
CA PRO A 447 14.72 21.94 -37.12
C PRO A 447 13.97 23.28 -36.97
N ASP A 448 12.76 23.35 -37.48
CA ASP A 448 11.83 24.45 -37.23
C ASP A 448 11.08 24.18 -35.91
N THR A 449 10.97 25.17 -35.01
CA THR A 449 10.10 25.06 -33.85
C THR A 449 8.67 25.31 -34.27
N LEU A 450 7.85 24.27 -34.23
CA LEU A 450 6.44 24.32 -34.59
C LEU A 450 5.58 24.86 -33.47
N PHE A 451 5.91 24.49 -32.24
CA PHE A 451 5.15 24.88 -31.07
C PHE A 451 6.00 24.81 -29.79
N THR A 452 5.76 25.76 -28.88
CA THR A 452 6.28 25.73 -27.49
C THR A 452 5.13 25.74 -26.51
N PHE A 453 5.11 24.78 -25.58
CA PHE A 453 4.06 24.66 -24.58
C PHE A 453 4.10 25.86 -23.62
N PRO A 454 2.99 26.64 -23.50
CA PRO A 454 2.93 27.80 -22.64
C PRO A 454 2.85 27.40 -21.15
N ARG A 455 3.23 28.33 -20.25
CA ARG A 455 3.14 28.12 -18.77
C ARG A 455 1.70 27.98 -18.28
N THR A 456 0.72 28.42 -19.03
CA THR A 456 -0.70 28.41 -18.63
C THR A 456 -1.50 27.26 -19.24
N LEU A 457 -0.83 26.18 -19.64
CA LEU A 457 -1.49 25.03 -20.24
C LEU A 457 -2.51 24.41 -19.29
N LYS A 458 -3.79 24.41 -19.68
CA LYS A 458 -4.85 23.72 -18.94
C LYS A 458 -4.92 22.25 -19.36
N THR A 459 -4.86 21.34 -18.40
CA THR A 459 -4.69 19.90 -18.62
C THR A 459 -5.86 19.18 -19.31
N ASN A 460 -7.00 19.83 -19.51
CA ASN A 460 -8.20 19.24 -20.12
C ASN A 460 -8.57 19.87 -21.47
N ARG A 461 -7.67 20.60 -22.10
CA ARG A 461 -7.92 21.22 -23.41
C ARG A 461 -7.11 20.56 -24.51
N HIS A 462 -7.72 20.41 -25.69
CA HIS A 462 -6.98 20.18 -26.89
C HIS A 462 -6.20 21.46 -27.22
N VAL A 463 -4.91 21.31 -27.42
CA VAL A 463 -4.07 22.39 -27.93
C VAL A 463 -3.98 22.16 -29.44
N MET A 464 -4.65 23.01 -30.20
CA MET A 464 -4.50 23.03 -31.65
C MET A 464 -3.32 23.92 -31.99
N VAL A 465 -2.41 23.39 -32.76
CA VAL A 465 -1.21 24.09 -33.21
C VAL A 465 -1.28 24.17 -34.73
N SER A 466 -1.20 25.35 -35.30
CA SER A 466 -0.96 25.45 -36.73
C SER A 466 0.51 25.11 -37.00
N ALA A 467 0.74 24.08 -37.80
CA ALA A 467 2.07 23.77 -38.28
C ALA A 467 2.63 24.89 -39.18
N SER A 468 3.93 24.96 -39.30
CA SER A 468 4.62 25.89 -40.19
C SER A 468 4.15 25.72 -41.63
N ASN A 469 4.21 26.78 -42.42
CA ASN A 469 3.93 26.77 -43.88
C ASN A 469 4.94 25.93 -44.69
N ARG A 470 5.94 25.35 -44.04
CA ARG A 470 6.92 24.45 -44.65
C ARG A 470 6.54 23.00 -44.45
N PRO A 471 6.57 22.16 -45.47
CA PRO A 471 6.33 20.73 -45.30
C PRO A 471 7.42 20.10 -44.41
N VAL A 472 6.99 19.43 -43.34
CA VAL A 472 7.87 18.68 -42.44
C VAL A 472 7.57 17.19 -42.56
N ARG A 473 8.62 16.38 -42.62
CA ARG A 473 8.49 14.93 -42.73
C ARG A 473 8.67 14.25 -41.38
N TYR A 474 9.47 14.86 -40.50
CA TYR A 474 9.82 14.32 -39.17
C TYR A 474 9.41 15.32 -38.10
N LEU A 475 8.84 14.80 -37.01
CA LEU A 475 8.45 15.55 -35.85
C LEU A 475 9.18 15.03 -34.63
N ARG A 476 9.60 15.93 -33.77
CA ARG A 476 10.28 15.58 -32.53
C ARG A 476 9.72 16.39 -31.37
N TRP A 477 9.52 15.71 -30.28
CA TRP A 477 9.22 16.35 -29.01
C TRP A 477 10.51 16.60 -28.25
N ASP A 478 10.85 17.84 -28.02
CA ASP A 478 12.01 18.26 -27.25
C ASP A 478 11.56 18.61 -25.84
N ALA A 479 11.74 17.65 -24.92
CA ALA A 479 11.42 17.81 -23.52
C ALA A 479 12.51 18.59 -22.78
N ILE A 480 12.10 19.50 -21.89
CA ILE A 480 13.04 20.12 -20.96
C ILE A 480 13.40 19.09 -19.90
N PRO A 481 14.69 18.92 -19.57
CA PRO A 481 15.10 18.03 -18.48
C PRO A 481 14.38 18.39 -17.18
N SER A 482 13.66 17.45 -16.61
CA SER A 482 12.90 17.62 -15.38
C SER A 482 13.03 16.34 -14.54
N ARG A 483 12.91 16.47 -13.22
CA ARG A 483 12.85 15.31 -12.30
C ARG A 483 11.64 14.41 -12.55
N PHE A 484 10.68 14.87 -13.33
CA PHE A 484 9.39 14.23 -13.48
C PHE A 484 9.07 13.93 -14.93
N ASN A 485 8.44 12.80 -15.17
CA ASN A 485 7.95 12.43 -16.49
C ASN A 485 6.87 13.42 -16.98
N VAL A 486 6.93 13.73 -18.26
CA VAL A 486 5.87 14.47 -18.95
C VAL A 486 4.83 13.46 -19.42
N SER A 487 3.56 13.70 -19.11
CA SER A 487 2.45 12.83 -19.51
C SER A 487 1.61 13.50 -20.59
N VAL A 488 1.45 12.81 -21.71
CA VAL A 488 0.60 13.21 -22.83
C VAL A 488 -0.47 12.14 -23.04
N ALA A 489 -1.73 12.57 -23.10
CA ALA A 489 -2.84 11.64 -23.28
C ALA A 489 -2.99 11.19 -24.75
N GLU A 490 -2.82 12.12 -25.68
CA GLU A 490 -2.94 11.85 -27.11
C GLU A 490 -2.21 12.93 -27.91
N ILE A 491 -1.57 12.52 -29.00
CA ILE A 491 -1.07 13.40 -30.06
C ILE A 491 -1.70 12.95 -31.38
N ALA A 492 -2.30 13.87 -32.09
CA ALA A 492 -2.88 13.60 -33.38
C ALA A 492 -2.47 14.69 -34.37
N PHE A 493 -2.26 14.33 -35.63
CA PHE A 493 -1.99 15.23 -36.71
C PHE A 493 -3.16 15.24 -37.69
N HIS A 494 -3.53 16.42 -38.15
CA HIS A 494 -4.62 16.60 -39.07
C HIS A 494 -4.14 17.39 -40.29
N GLU A 495 -4.63 17.01 -41.43
CA GLU A 495 -4.38 17.75 -42.67
C GLU A 495 -5.07 19.12 -42.61
N TYR A 496 -4.33 20.15 -42.93
CA TYR A 496 -4.88 21.49 -42.96
C TYR A 496 -5.97 21.63 -44.07
N GLY A 497 -7.07 22.28 -43.75
CA GLY A 497 -8.20 22.48 -44.65
C GLY A 497 -9.23 21.34 -44.65
N THR A 498 -8.82 20.10 -44.62
CA THR A 498 -9.75 18.95 -44.61
C THR A 498 -10.07 18.41 -43.22
N GLY A 499 -9.21 18.69 -42.24
CA GLY A 499 -9.34 18.15 -40.89
C GLY A 499 -9.10 16.62 -40.79
N ARG A 500 -8.71 15.97 -41.87
CA ARG A 500 -8.48 14.52 -41.91
C ARG A 500 -7.31 14.13 -41.02
N LYS A 501 -7.52 13.18 -40.11
CA LYS A 501 -6.45 12.64 -39.26
C LYS A 501 -5.43 11.91 -40.13
N LEU A 502 -4.16 12.30 -39.98
CA LEU A 502 -3.05 11.70 -40.73
C LEU A 502 -2.48 10.53 -39.97
N PRO A 503 -2.23 9.37 -40.59
CA PRO A 503 -1.47 8.30 -39.99
C PRO A 503 0.00 8.75 -39.85
N PHE A 504 0.60 8.41 -38.72
CA PHE A 504 2.03 8.63 -38.51
C PHE A 504 2.67 7.44 -37.84
N LEU A 505 3.95 7.20 -38.10
CA LEU A 505 4.76 6.22 -37.42
C LEU A 505 5.34 6.86 -36.18
N SER A 506 5.06 6.27 -35.02
CA SER A 506 5.63 6.70 -33.74
C SER A 506 6.94 5.96 -33.47
N LEU A 507 8.01 6.70 -33.23
CA LEU A 507 9.26 6.18 -32.70
C LEU A 507 9.34 6.58 -31.23
N ILE A 508 9.32 5.61 -30.33
CA ILE A 508 9.25 5.86 -28.88
C ILE A 508 10.60 6.31 -28.31
N HIS A 509 11.72 6.01 -28.95
CA HIS A 509 13.06 6.41 -28.50
C HIS A 509 13.85 7.10 -29.59
N ILE A 510 14.39 8.25 -29.22
CA ILE A 510 15.14 9.13 -30.14
C ILE A 510 16.63 8.78 -30.17
N SER A 511 17.15 8.09 -29.16
CA SER A 511 18.59 7.76 -29.01
C SER A 511 19.01 6.41 -29.57
N GLU A 512 18.05 5.52 -29.92
CA GLU A 512 18.36 4.22 -30.53
C GLU A 512 17.42 3.94 -31.71
N PRO A 513 17.86 3.22 -32.76
CA PRO A 513 16.99 2.78 -33.84
C PRO A 513 16.02 1.73 -33.30
N THR A 514 14.86 2.18 -32.83
CA THR A 514 13.80 1.30 -32.39
C THR A 514 12.96 0.84 -33.55
N ARG A 515 12.52 -0.41 -33.49
CA ARG A 515 11.59 -1.02 -34.44
C ARG A 515 10.34 -0.14 -34.57
N PRO A 516 9.86 0.15 -35.77
CA PRO A 516 8.56 0.78 -35.94
C PRO A 516 7.49 -0.16 -35.40
N GLU A 517 6.77 0.27 -34.37
CA GLU A 517 5.58 -0.45 -33.94
C GLU A 517 4.37 0.09 -34.73
N PRO A 518 3.55 -0.76 -35.35
CA PRO A 518 2.32 -0.30 -35.96
C PRO A 518 1.36 0.14 -34.85
N ILE A 519 0.81 1.33 -34.99
CA ILE A 519 -0.24 1.83 -34.12
C ILE A 519 -1.55 1.21 -34.62
N SER A 520 -2.12 0.30 -33.81
CA SER A 520 -3.47 -0.21 -34.01
C SER A 520 -4.51 0.74 -33.45
#